data_4585d99e57a4df55fd577bafa4a39089
#
_entry.id   4585d99e57a4df55fd577bafa4a39089
#
_cell.length_a   1.000
_cell.length_b   1.000
_cell.length_c   1.000
_cell.angle_alpha   90.00
_cell.angle_beta   90.00
_cell.angle_gamma   90.00
#
_symmetry.space_group_name_H-M   'P 1'
#
loop_
_entity.id
_entity.type
_entity.pdbx_description
1 polymer ?
#
loop_
_entity_poly.entity_id
_entity_poly.type
_entity_poly.pdbx_seq_one_letter_code
_entity_poly.pdbx_strand_id
1 'polypeptide(L)'
;KVYKKVLFIYPPKNDFKANLVYGGKYIVKNINNKHLSHLKNVAIFLKSQRVYFAGVDMIGDNITEINITSPTGVKQIESKNIGLSKLIADEFIMLLERYYNDKA
;
A
#
# COMPACT_ATOMS: atom_id res chain seq x y z
N LYS A 1 5.58 -7.76 -3.95
CA LYS A 1 4.21 -8.25 -3.69
C LYS A 1 3.24 -7.10 -3.53
N VAL A 2 2.13 -7.16 -4.23
CA VAL A 2 1.09 -6.14 -4.13
C VAL A 2 0.00 -6.64 -3.20
N TYR A 3 -0.32 -5.85 -2.16
CA TYR A 3 -1.43 -6.18 -1.27
C TYR A 3 -2.76 -5.99 -1.99
N LYS A 4 -3.66 -6.95 -1.87
CA LYS A 4 -4.88 -7.01 -2.67
C LYS A 4 -6.07 -6.25 -2.07
N LYS A 5 -5.90 -5.62 -0.93
CA LYS A 5 -6.90 -4.73 -0.35
C LYS A 5 -6.46 -3.29 -0.51
N VAL A 6 -7.41 -2.41 -0.74
CA VAL A 6 -7.16 -0.99 -0.88
C VAL A 6 -8.06 -0.21 0.06
N LEU A 7 -7.54 0.92 0.51
CA LEU A 7 -8.28 1.89 1.28
C LEU A 7 -8.89 2.89 0.30
N PHE A 8 -10.20 2.89 0.21
CA PHE A 8 -10.93 3.82 -0.65
C PHE A 8 -11.43 4.98 0.21
N ILE A 9 -10.94 6.18 -0.09
CA ILE A 9 -11.22 7.37 0.71
C ILE A 9 -12.20 8.27 -0.06
N TYR A 10 -13.29 8.65 0.61
CA TYR A 10 -14.27 9.58 0.09
C TYR A 10 -14.04 10.96 0.71
N PRO A 11 -14.10 12.05 -0.08
CA PRO A 11 -13.99 13.39 0.50
C PRO A 11 -15.20 13.68 1.40
N PRO A 12 -15.02 14.53 2.43
CA PRO A 12 -16.15 15.03 3.20
C PRO A 12 -17.13 15.78 2.30
N LYS A 13 -18.40 15.82 2.71
CA LYS A 13 -19.42 16.63 2.03
C LYS A 13 -18.95 18.09 2.00
N ASN A 14 -19.01 18.71 0.83
CA ASN A 14 -18.55 20.09 0.57
C ASN A 14 -17.03 20.29 0.54
N ASP A 15 -16.24 19.22 0.53
CA ASP A 15 -14.81 19.29 0.35
C ASP A 15 -14.40 18.25 -0.68
N PHE A 16 -13.50 18.59 -1.59
CA PHE A 16 -12.98 17.66 -2.59
C PHE A 16 -11.67 16.98 -2.15
N LYS A 17 -11.16 17.29 -0.96
CA LYS A 17 -9.96 16.64 -0.42
C LYS A 17 -10.31 15.31 0.24
N ALA A 18 -9.99 14.21 -0.43
CA ALA A 18 -10.13 12.88 0.11
C ALA A 18 -8.92 12.54 0.99
N ASN A 19 -8.94 13.03 2.24
CA ASN A 19 -7.83 12.85 3.17
C ASN A 19 -8.37 12.51 4.55
N LEU A 20 -7.81 11.49 5.19
CA LEU A 20 -8.22 11.05 6.52
C LEU A 20 -8.02 12.12 7.59
N VAL A 21 -6.98 12.96 7.45
CA VAL A 21 -6.70 14.06 8.37
C VAL A 21 -7.83 15.09 8.37
N TYR A 22 -8.50 15.28 7.24
CA TYR A 22 -9.59 16.24 7.08
C TYR A 22 -10.97 15.60 7.23
N GLY A 23 -11.06 14.44 7.86
CA GLY A 23 -12.34 13.79 8.15
C GLY A 23 -12.95 13.02 6.99
N GLY A 24 -12.14 12.61 6.02
CA GLY A 24 -12.60 11.76 4.92
C GLY A 24 -13.09 10.41 5.44
N LYS A 25 -14.18 9.91 4.85
CA LYS A 25 -14.68 8.55 5.13
C LYS A 25 -13.91 7.56 4.29
N TYR A 26 -13.75 6.34 4.82
CA TYR A 26 -13.05 5.30 4.10
C TYR A 26 -13.77 3.96 4.17
N ILE A 27 -13.52 3.13 3.17
CA ILE A 27 -13.86 1.72 3.17
C ILE A 27 -12.66 0.92 2.66
N VAL A 28 -12.60 -0.34 3.05
CA VAL A 28 -11.57 -1.26 2.54
C VAL A 28 -12.24 -2.18 1.54
N LYS A 29 -11.68 -2.27 0.33
CA LYS A 29 -12.17 -3.16 -0.72
C LYS A 29 -11.04 -3.89 -1.41
N ASN A 30 -11.41 -4.91 -2.19
CA ASN A 30 -10.44 -5.58 -3.05
C ASN A 30 -10.00 -4.64 -4.17
N ILE A 31 -8.72 -4.70 -4.50
CA ILE A 31 -8.18 -3.98 -5.66
C ILE A 31 -8.78 -4.58 -6.95
N ASN A 32 -9.09 -3.74 -7.93
CA ASN A 32 -9.52 -4.25 -9.23
C ASN A 32 -8.33 -4.78 -10.04
N ASN A 33 -8.62 -5.63 -11.04
CA ASN A 33 -7.56 -6.30 -11.81
C ASN A 33 -6.72 -5.33 -12.64
N LYS A 34 -7.30 -4.25 -13.13
CA LYS A 34 -6.57 -3.23 -13.88
C LYS A 34 -5.52 -2.54 -13.00
N HIS A 35 -5.93 -2.12 -11.80
CA HIS A 35 -5.02 -1.49 -10.84
C HIS A 35 -3.97 -2.48 -10.34
N LEU A 36 -4.35 -3.72 -10.09
CA LEU A 36 -3.42 -4.76 -9.66
C LEU A 36 -2.30 -4.98 -10.70
N SER A 37 -2.67 -5.07 -11.97
CA SER A 37 -1.71 -5.23 -13.07
C SER A 37 -0.74 -4.05 -13.13
N HIS A 38 -1.25 -2.83 -13.03
CA HIS A 38 -0.44 -1.61 -13.03
C HIS A 38 0.51 -1.57 -11.83
N LEU A 39 0.01 -1.88 -10.64
CA LEU A 39 0.81 -1.86 -9.42
C LEU A 39 1.85 -2.98 -9.37
N LYS A 40 1.62 -4.09 -10.03
CA LYS A 40 2.66 -5.13 -10.17
C LYS A 40 3.88 -4.60 -10.93
N ASN A 41 3.66 -3.80 -11.97
CA ASN A 41 4.77 -3.17 -12.70
C ASN A 41 5.50 -2.14 -11.84
N VAL A 42 4.76 -1.35 -11.07
CA VAL A 42 5.35 -0.41 -10.10
C VAL A 42 6.17 -1.17 -9.05
N ALA A 43 5.66 -2.27 -8.55
CA ALA A 43 6.36 -3.09 -7.55
C ALA A 43 7.67 -3.65 -8.10
N ILE A 44 7.71 -4.09 -9.35
CA ILE A 44 8.93 -4.56 -10.00
C ILE A 44 9.97 -3.44 -10.05
N PHE A 45 9.55 -2.25 -10.45
CA PHE A 45 10.44 -1.08 -10.49
C PHE A 45 10.97 -0.73 -9.09
N LEU A 46 10.10 -0.65 -8.09
CA LEU A 46 10.50 -0.32 -6.72
C LEU A 46 11.48 -1.36 -6.17
N LYS A 47 11.24 -2.63 -6.42
CA LYS A 47 12.13 -3.70 -5.99
C LYS A 47 13.51 -3.57 -6.65
N SER A 48 13.58 -3.17 -7.93
CA SER A 48 14.86 -2.93 -8.62
C SER A 48 15.65 -1.79 -7.97
N GLN A 49 14.97 -0.87 -7.31
CA GLN A 49 15.56 0.24 -6.56
C GLN A 49 15.78 -0.10 -5.07
N ARG A 50 15.60 -1.36 -4.70
CA ARG A 50 15.70 -1.85 -3.31
C ARG A 50 14.68 -1.19 -2.36
N VAL A 51 13.54 -0.82 -2.87
CA VAL A 51 12.41 -0.32 -2.08
C VAL A 51 11.43 -1.47 -1.89
N TYR A 52 11.25 -1.93 -0.66
CA TYR A 52 10.49 -3.13 -0.34
C TYR A 52 9.16 -2.85 0.35
N PHE A 53 8.90 -1.60 0.71
CA PHE A 53 7.65 -1.20 1.32
C PHE A 53 7.28 0.20 0.84
N ALA A 54 6.11 0.34 0.24
CA ALA A 54 5.64 1.62 -0.26
C ALA A 54 4.11 1.69 -0.21
N GLY A 55 3.60 2.88 0.02
CA GLY A 55 2.20 3.20 -0.18
C GLY A 55 2.03 3.90 -1.52
N VAL A 56 0.97 3.56 -2.24
CA VAL A 56 0.68 4.16 -3.53
C VAL A 56 -0.71 4.79 -3.48
N ASP A 57 -0.77 6.07 -3.76
CA ASP A 57 -2.04 6.80 -3.85
C ASP A 57 -2.46 6.91 -5.31
N MET A 58 -3.75 6.70 -5.55
CA MET A 58 -4.33 6.76 -6.89
C MET A 58 -5.60 7.60 -6.89
N ILE A 59 -5.81 8.32 -7.97
CA ILE A 59 -7.10 8.96 -8.28
C ILE A 59 -7.56 8.40 -9.63
N GLY A 60 -8.68 7.67 -9.62
CA GLY A 60 -9.10 6.91 -10.79
C GLY A 60 -8.05 5.86 -11.16
N ASP A 61 -7.58 5.89 -12.39
CA ASP A 61 -6.55 4.97 -12.88
C ASP A 61 -5.14 5.54 -12.80
N ASN A 62 -4.96 6.73 -12.24
CA ASN A 62 -3.70 7.43 -12.23
C ASN A 62 -3.04 7.38 -10.85
N ILE A 63 -1.75 7.09 -10.83
CA ILE A 63 -0.93 7.18 -9.62
C ILE A 63 -0.61 8.65 -9.39
N THR A 64 -0.92 9.13 -8.19
CA THR A 64 -0.66 10.52 -7.80
C THR A 64 0.54 10.65 -6.87
N GLU A 65 0.84 9.61 -6.10
CA GLU A 65 1.95 9.65 -5.15
C GLU A 65 2.44 8.25 -4.83
N ILE A 66 3.74 8.11 -4.64
CA ILE A 66 4.35 6.89 -4.09
C ILE A 66 5.12 7.30 -2.84
N ASN A 67 4.68 6.82 -1.68
CA ASN A 67 5.31 7.12 -0.39
C ASN A 67 6.19 5.95 0.03
N ILE A 68 7.50 6.19 0.10
CA ILE A 68 8.50 5.18 0.45
C ILE A 68 9.11 5.39 1.83
N THR A 69 8.81 6.50 2.49
CA THR A 69 9.36 6.81 3.82
C THR A 69 8.41 6.45 4.93
N SER A 70 7.15 6.85 4.81
CA SER A 70 6.15 6.67 5.86
C SER A 70 4.78 6.34 5.26
N PRO A 71 4.62 5.15 4.63
CA PRO A 71 3.33 4.76 4.08
C PRO A 71 2.23 4.79 5.14
N THR A 72 1.08 5.33 4.78
CA THR A 72 -0.08 5.46 5.66
C THR A 72 -1.20 4.51 5.25
N GLY A 73 -2.26 4.43 6.05
CA GLY A 73 -3.42 3.61 5.74
C GLY A 73 -3.36 2.18 6.28
N VAL A 74 -2.21 1.71 6.75
CA VAL A 74 -2.06 0.36 7.31
C VAL A 74 -3.02 0.13 8.47
N LYS A 75 -3.10 1.08 9.39
CA LYS A 75 -3.98 0.98 10.57
C LYS A 75 -5.46 0.88 10.16
N GLN A 76 -5.88 1.66 9.19
CA GLN A 76 -7.26 1.67 8.71
C GLN A 76 -7.61 0.35 8.02
N ILE A 77 -6.72 -0.17 7.19
CA ILE A 77 -6.91 -1.47 6.54
C ILE A 77 -6.94 -2.58 7.59
N GLU A 78 -6.01 -2.57 8.55
CA GLU A 78 -5.92 -3.57 9.61
C GLU A 78 -7.20 -3.60 10.45
N SER A 79 -7.83 -2.46 10.70
CA SER A 79 -9.08 -2.39 11.47
C SER A 79 -10.24 -3.13 10.80
N LYS A 80 -10.18 -3.32 9.50
CA LYS A 80 -11.22 -4.01 8.70
C LYS A 80 -10.80 -5.40 8.23
N ASN A 81 -9.49 -5.64 8.10
CA ASN A 81 -8.92 -6.89 7.59
C ASN A 81 -7.69 -7.23 8.40
N ILE A 82 -7.86 -8.03 9.45
CA ILE A 82 -6.78 -8.46 10.34
C ILE A 82 -5.73 -9.23 9.54
N GLY A 83 -4.47 -8.95 9.76
CA GLY A 83 -3.35 -9.69 9.19
C GLY A 83 -2.39 -8.87 8.33
N LEU A 84 -2.71 -7.61 8.00
CA LEU A 84 -1.81 -6.79 7.20
C LEU A 84 -0.48 -6.52 7.92
N SER A 85 -0.53 -6.16 9.19
CA SER A 85 0.68 -5.90 9.99
C SER A 85 1.55 -7.14 10.09
N LYS A 86 0.94 -8.31 10.29
CA LYS A 86 1.65 -9.58 10.31
C LYS A 86 2.29 -9.89 8.95
N LEU A 87 1.57 -9.68 7.87
CA LEU A 87 2.09 -9.88 6.52
C LEU A 87 3.31 -9.00 6.26
N ILE A 88 3.26 -7.73 6.64
CA ILE A 88 4.39 -6.80 6.51
C ILE A 88 5.59 -7.31 7.31
N ALA A 89 5.38 -7.71 8.56
CA ALA A 89 6.44 -8.24 9.41
C ALA A 89 7.06 -9.50 8.81
N ASP A 90 6.24 -10.44 8.34
CA ASP A 90 6.71 -11.69 7.74
C ASP A 90 7.54 -11.42 6.46
N GLU A 91 7.13 -10.49 5.63
CA GLU A 91 7.88 -10.13 4.42
C GLU A 91 9.24 -9.51 4.76
N PHE A 92 9.33 -8.66 5.78
CA PHE A 92 10.61 -8.11 6.23
C PHE A 92 11.52 -9.19 6.80
N ILE A 93 10.99 -10.12 7.56
CA ILE A 93 11.76 -11.26 8.08
C ILE A 93 12.35 -12.09 6.93
N MET A 94 11.55 -12.39 5.91
CA MET A 94 12.02 -13.11 4.72
C MET A 94 13.14 -12.35 4.00
N LEU A 95 13.05 -11.05 3.87
CA LEU A 95 14.09 -10.23 3.25
C LEU A 95 15.39 -10.28 4.05
N LEU A 96 15.30 -10.21 5.38
CA LEU A 96 16.46 -10.31 6.26
C LEU A 96 17.10 -11.68 6.15
N GLU A 97 16.34 -12.76 6.15
CA GLU A 97 16.86 -14.11 5.99
C GLU A 97 17.60 -14.29 4.68
N ARG A 98 17.05 -13.80 3.56
CA ARG A 98 17.72 -13.81 2.25
C ARG A 98 19.03 -13.03 2.28
N TYR A 99 19.00 -11.86 2.89
CA TYR A 99 20.20 -11.02 3.01
C TYR A 99 21.32 -11.73 3.75
N TYR A 100 21.04 -12.35 4.89
CA TYR A 100 22.02 -13.08 5.66
C TYR A 100 22.50 -14.34 4.94
N ASN A 101 21.63 -15.06 4.27
CA ASN A 101 21.99 -16.26 3.51
C ASN A 101 22.91 -15.91 2.34
N ASP A 102 22.64 -14.80 1.64
CA ASP A 102 23.49 -14.35 0.51
C ASP A 102 24.86 -13.86 0.96
N LYS A 103 24.98 -13.47 2.23
CA LYS A 103 26.25 -13.01 2.83
C LYS A 103 27.04 -14.13 3.50
N ALA A 104 26.42 -15.25 3.74
CA ALA A 104 27.08 -16.43 4.30
C ALA A 104 27.81 -17.20 3.21
#